data_1e8d335e734b62f9c1e2e0b9cc8f7bc9
#
_entry.id   1e8d335e734b62f9c1e2e0b9cc8f7bc9
#
_cell.length_a   1.000
_cell.length_b   1.000
_cell.length_c   1.000
_cell.angle_alpha   90.00
_cell.angle_beta   90.00
_cell.angle_gamma   90.00
#
_symmetry.space_group_name_H-M   'P 1'
#
loop_
_entity.id
_entity.type
_entity.pdbx_description
1 polymer ?
#
loop_
_entity_poly.entity_id
_entity_poly.type
_entity_poly.pdbx_seq_one_letter_code
_entity_poly.pdbx_strand_id
1 'polypeptide(L)'
;MTLLADPNDLRILGAYSARMAAGDTDAVYDTFAPDFKSHVTARVRPGAEPGDIRPHEATWWASARAAFPDMKFRVNLLVHKDDLVVSNWTLQGTHTGAPFFGVAPSGRPVEINGTAILRMRGGKVVEHWGGPHCSEGIGLGGARFDAA
;
A
#
# COMPACT_ATOMS: atom_id res chain seq x y z
N MET A 1 -7.30 -6.30 28.71
CA MET A 1 -6.12 -5.44 28.61
C MET A 1 -6.24 -4.64 27.32
N THR A 2 -6.55 -3.39 27.41
CA THR A 2 -6.57 -2.50 26.25
C THR A 2 -5.11 -2.24 25.91
N LEU A 3 -4.61 -2.89 24.87
CA LEU A 3 -3.30 -2.54 24.31
C LEU A 3 -3.50 -1.20 23.61
N LEU A 4 -3.10 -0.14 24.28
CA LEU A 4 -3.10 1.19 23.69
C LEU A 4 -2.08 1.16 22.56
N ALA A 5 -2.55 1.45 21.34
CA ALA A 5 -1.68 1.77 20.23
C ALA A 5 -0.64 2.81 20.67
N ASP A 6 0.60 2.69 20.21
CA ASP A 6 1.49 3.84 20.30
C ASP A 6 0.87 4.96 19.44
N PRO A 7 0.38 6.04 20.04
CA PRO A 7 -0.29 7.10 19.27
C PRO A 7 0.62 7.69 18.20
N ASN A 8 1.94 7.56 18.40
CA ASN A 8 2.93 8.05 17.46
C ASN A 8 2.99 7.20 16.18
N ASP A 9 2.95 5.88 16.30
CA ASP A 9 2.95 4.99 15.11
C ASP A 9 1.71 5.19 14.26
N LEU A 10 0.54 5.32 14.88
CA LEU A 10 -0.71 5.60 14.16
C LEU A 10 -0.67 6.97 13.47
N ARG A 11 -0.10 7.98 14.13
CA ARG A 11 0.08 9.32 13.55
C ARG A 11 1.03 9.29 12.35
N ILE A 12 2.14 8.57 12.44
CA ILE A 12 3.12 8.41 11.36
C ILE A 12 2.46 7.76 10.15
N LEU A 13 1.73 6.67 10.33
CA LEU A 13 1.09 5.96 9.23
C LEU A 13 -0.09 6.74 8.64
N GLY A 14 -0.83 7.47 9.43
CA GLY A 14 -1.87 8.38 8.95
C GLY A 14 -1.28 9.50 8.08
N ALA A 15 -0.19 10.12 8.53
CA ALA A 15 0.52 11.15 7.76
C ALA A 15 1.11 10.57 6.47
N TYR A 16 1.70 9.38 6.53
CA TYR A 16 2.20 8.66 5.35
C TYR A 16 1.11 8.48 4.31
N SER A 17 -0.03 7.89 4.69
CA SER A 17 -1.13 7.63 3.76
C SER A 17 -1.67 8.92 3.13
N ALA A 18 -1.79 10.00 3.90
CA ALA A 18 -2.24 11.30 3.40
C ALA A 18 -1.26 11.91 2.40
N ARG A 19 0.04 11.86 2.69
CA ARG A 19 1.10 12.36 1.79
C ARG A 19 1.14 11.56 0.49
N MET A 20 1.10 10.23 0.56
CA MET A 20 1.09 9.36 -0.62
C MET A 20 -0.15 9.60 -1.48
N ALA A 21 -1.31 9.73 -0.87
CA ALA A 21 -2.55 10.07 -1.58
C ALA A 21 -2.47 11.45 -2.25
N ALA A 22 -1.75 12.40 -1.68
CA ALA A 22 -1.50 13.71 -2.27
C ALA A 22 -0.42 13.71 -3.38
N GLY A 23 0.27 12.60 -3.60
CA GLY A 23 1.32 12.45 -4.61
C GLY A 23 2.74 12.71 -4.11
N ASP A 24 2.92 12.90 -2.80
CA ASP A 24 4.23 13.05 -2.18
C ASP A 24 4.84 11.66 -1.92
N THR A 25 5.51 11.11 -2.93
CA THR A 25 6.12 9.78 -2.85
C THR A 25 7.37 9.73 -1.97
N ASP A 26 7.95 10.87 -1.60
CA ASP A 26 9.08 10.96 -0.68
C ASP A 26 8.69 10.51 0.74
N ALA A 27 7.39 10.52 1.06
CA ALA A 27 6.88 9.99 2.30
C ALA A 27 7.29 8.54 2.58
N VAL A 28 7.55 7.74 1.54
CA VAL A 28 8.07 6.38 1.68
C VAL A 28 9.44 6.41 2.38
N TYR A 29 10.34 7.29 1.96
CA TYR A 29 11.70 7.37 2.51
C TYR A 29 11.72 7.91 3.93
N ASP A 30 10.74 8.75 4.27
CA ASP A 30 10.56 9.25 5.64
C ASP A 30 9.98 8.21 6.58
N THR A 31 9.19 7.28 6.06
CA THR A 31 8.38 6.35 6.86
C THR A 31 8.97 4.95 6.92
N PHE A 32 9.59 4.46 5.85
CA PHE A 32 10.13 3.11 5.77
C PHE A 32 11.64 3.11 6.01
N ALA A 33 12.11 2.11 6.75
CA ALA A 33 13.54 1.90 6.94
C ALA A 33 14.19 1.49 5.60
N PRO A 34 15.47 1.86 5.35
CA PRO A 34 16.17 1.48 4.11
C PRO A 34 16.25 -0.02 3.88
N ASP A 35 16.31 -0.79 4.96
CA ASP A 35 16.43 -2.25 4.98
C ASP A 35 15.10 -2.95 5.30
N PHE A 36 13.95 -2.25 5.13
CA PHE A 36 12.67 -2.87 5.40
C PHE A 36 12.41 -4.08 4.49
N LYS A 37 11.74 -5.08 5.04
CA LYS A 37 11.39 -6.31 4.33
C LYS A 37 9.92 -6.29 3.90
N SER A 38 9.67 -6.58 2.63
CA SER A 38 8.32 -6.75 2.12
C SER A 38 8.07 -8.24 1.83
N HIS A 39 6.97 -8.74 2.38
CA HIS A 39 6.44 -10.09 2.11
C HIS A 39 5.29 -10.05 1.09
N VAL A 40 5.10 -8.93 0.40
CA VAL A 40 4.10 -8.79 -0.65
C VAL A 40 4.66 -9.44 -1.92
N THR A 41 4.36 -10.72 -2.11
CA THR A 41 4.96 -11.58 -3.13
C THR A 41 4.79 -11.09 -4.57
N ALA A 42 3.73 -10.36 -4.88
CA ALA A 42 3.49 -9.80 -6.20
C ALA A 42 4.50 -8.71 -6.61
N ARG A 43 5.32 -8.22 -5.68
CA ARG A 43 6.24 -7.10 -5.91
C ARG A 43 7.72 -7.47 -5.81
N VAL A 44 8.01 -8.63 -5.24
CA VAL A 44 9.37 -9.16 -5.20
C VAL A 44 9.54 -10.04 -6.44
N ARG A 45 10.22 -9.51 -7.46
CA ARG A 45 10.61 -10.34 -8.60
C ARG A 45 11.51 -11.45 -8.10
N PRO A 46 11.29 -12.71 -8.49
CA PRO A 46 12.26 -13.77 -8.24
C PRO A 46 13.63 -13.32 -8.77
N GLY A 47 14.64 -13.31 -7.91
CA GLY A 47 16.00 -12.85 -8.26
C GLY A 47 16.27 -11.36 -8.04
N ALA A 48 15.38 -10.61 -7.38
CA ALA A 48 15.72 -9.28 -6.91
C ALA A 48 16.81 -9.39 -5.83
N GLU A 49 17.94 -8.73 -6.06
CA GLU A 49 19.01 -8.65 -5.08
C GLU A 49 18.51 -8.01 -3.78
N PRO A 50 19.09 -8.40 -2.62
CA PRO A 50 18.81 -7.72 -1.36
C PRO A 50 19.21 -6.26 -1.48
N GLY A 51 18.26 -5.35 -1.32
CA GLY A 51 18.51 -3.92 -1.45
C GLY A 51 17.35 -3.09 -0.94
N ASP A 52 17.48 -1.79 -1.12
CA ASP A 52 16.43 -0.85 -0.77
C ASP A 52 15.22 -1.01 -1.70
N ILE A 53 14.11 -1.53 -1.16
CA ILE A 53 12.86 -1.75 -1.91
C ILE A 53 11.85 -0.61 -1.77
N ARG A 54 12.20 0.48 -1.08
CA ARG A 54 11.34 1.68 -0.97
C ARG A 54 10.94 2.26 -2.32
N PRO A 55 11.80 2.26 -3.38
CA PRO A 55 11.38 2.68 -4.71
C PRO A 55 10.20 1.89 -5.28
N HIS A 56 10.05 0.61 -4.93
CA HIS A 56 8.92 -0.19 -5.39
C HIS A 56 7.61 0.25 -4.75
N GLU A 57 7.64 0.60 -3.47
CA GLU A 57 6.48 1.15 -2.77
C GLU A 57 6.08 2.51 -3.37
N ALA A 58 7.03 3.40 -3.58
CA ALA A 58 6.79 4.68 -4.25
C ALA A 58 6.21 4.52 -5.66
N THR A 59 6.73 3.55 -6.44
CA THR A 59 6.27 3.25 -7.80
C THR A 59 4.83 2.77 -7.82
N TRP A 60 4.41 1.95 -6.84
CA TRP A 60 3.02 1.49 -6.76
C TRP A 60 2.05 2.67 -6.63
N TRP A 61 2.34 3.58 -5.72
CA TRP A 61 1.54 4.78 -5.50
C TRP A 61 1.51 5.70 -6.73
N ALA A 62 2.66 5.93 -7.34
CA ALA A 62 2.78 6.73 -8.56
C ALA A 62 1.97 6.11 -9.71
N SER A 63 2.03 4.77 -9.86
CA SER A 63 1.27 4.04 -10.88
C SER A 63 -0.24 4.13 -10.65
N ALA A 64 -0.68 4.00 -9.39
CA ALA A 64 -2.09 4.14 -9.04
C ALA A 64 -2.60 5.56 -9.36
N ARG A 65 -1.83 6.58 -9.01
CA ARG A 65 -2.18 7.97 -9.30
C ARG A 65 -2.21 8.27 -10.80
N ALA A 66 -1.28 7.72 -11.57
CA ALA A 66 -1.25 7.88 -13.02
C ALA A 66 -2.44 7.18 -13.70
N ALA A 67 -2.88 6.04 -13.17
CA ALA A 67 -4.02 5.30 -13.68
C ALA A 67 -5.37 5.91 -13.30
N PHE A 68 -5.46 6.44 -12.07
CA PHE A 68 -6.66 6.99 -11.47
C PHE A 68 -6.43 8.46 -11.06
N PRO A 69 -6.52 9.43 -12.00
CA PRO A 69 -6.21 10.84 -11.70
C PRO A 69 -7.09 11.46 -10.61
N ASP A 70 -8.31 10.93 -10.43
CA ASP A 70 -9.29 11.33 -9.42
C ASP A 70 -9.24 10.46 -8.16
N MET A 71 -8.16 9.69 -7.95
CA MET A 71 -8.09 8.70 -6.88
C MET A 71 -8.31 9.31 -5.50
N LYS A 72 -9.04 8.57 -4.68
CA LYS A 72 -9.22 8.79 -3.26
C LYS A 72 -8.75 7.58 -2.50
N PHE A 73 -7.94 7.80 -1.48
CA PHE A 73 -7.45 6.75 -0.61
C PHE A 73 -7.99 6.96 0.80
N ARG A 74 -8.55 5.94 1.38
CA ARG A 74 -9.12 5.97 2.72
C ARG A 74 -8.61 4.81 3.54
N VAL A 75 -8.13 5.09 4.72
CA VAL A 75 -7.90 4.09 5.75
C VAL A 75 -9.22 3.86 6.48
N ASN A 76 -9.72 2.63 6.43
CA ASN A 76 -10.99 2.24 7.04
C ASN A 76 -10.80 1.85 8.50
N LEU A 77 -9.68 1.19 8.80
CA LEU A 77 -9.37 0.65 10.12
C LEU A 77 -7.87 0.66 10.35
N LEU A 78 -7.46 1.12 11.52
CA LEU A 78 -6.10 0.92 12.06
C LEU A 78 -6.20 0.19 13.39
N VAL A 79 -5.49 -0.90 13.51
CA VAL A 79 -5.36 -1.68 14.75
C VAL A 79 -3.88 -1.80 15.08
N HIS A 80 -3.54 -1.50 16.32
CA HIS A 80 -2.18 -1.64 16.82
C HIS A 80 -2.11 -2.71 17.90
N LYS A 81 -1.10 -3.55 17.81
CA LYS A 81 -0.75 -4.52 18.85
C LYS A 81 0.75 -4.71 18.89
N ASP A 82 1.34 -4.42 20.04
CA ASP A 82 2.79 -4.48 20.27
C ASP A 82 3.53 -3.58 19.25
N ASP A 83 4.36 -4.14 18.38
CA ASP A 83 5.07 -3.42 17.33
C ASP A 83 4.38 -3.53 15.95
N LEU A 84 3.17 -4.11 15.90
CA LEU A 84 2.41 -4.32 14.66
C LEU A 84 1.26 -3.34 14.53
N VAL A 85 1.12 -2.78 13.34
CA VAL A 85 -0.06 -2.02 12.93
C VAL A 85 -0.73 -2.72 11.76
N VAL A 86 -2.03 -2.96 11.88
CA VAL A 86 -2.87 -3.45 10.78
C VAL A 86 -3.66 -2.29 10.22
N SER A 87 -3.55 -2.06 8.92
CA SER A 87 -4.30 -1.05 8.19
C SER A 87 -5.18 -1.72 7.15
N ASN A 88 -6.49 -1.56 7.27
CA ASN A 88 -7.43 -1.87 6.18
C ASN A 88 -7.74 -0.58 5.44
N TRP A 89 -7.71 -0.63 4.10
CA TRP A 89 -7.83 0.56 3.28
C TRP A 89 -8.63 0.32 1.99
N THR A 90 -9.15 1.42 1.43
CA THR A 90 -9.84 1.44 0.14
C THR A 90 -9.26 2.56 -0.73
N LEU A 91 -8.96 2.22 -1.98
CA LEU A 91 -8.68 3.15 -3.05
C LEU A 91 -9.84 3.16 -4.03
N GLN A 92 -10.36 4.33 -4.36
CA GLN A 92 -11.40 4.53 -5.36
C GLN A 92 -10.92 5.52 -6.40
N GLY A 93 -11.34 5.35 -7.64
CA GLY A 93 -11.05 6.28 -8.73
C GLY A 93 -11.73 5.86 -10.02
N THR A 94 -11.42 6.59 -11.10
CA THR A 94 -11.86 6.26 -12.45
C THR A 94 -10.65 5.95 -13.30
N HIS A 95 -10.64 4.79 -13.96
CA HIS A 95 -9.49 4.35 -14.77
C HIS A 95 -9.47 5.06 -16.11
N THR A 96 -9.02 6.31 -16.12
CA THR A 96 -8.95 7.18 -17.30
C THR A 96 -7.52 7.53 -17.71
N GLY A 97 -6.53 7.20 -16.87
CA GLY A 97 -5.13 7.56 -17.08
C GLY A 97 -4.30 6.45 -17.71
N ALA A 98 -3.14 6.19 -17.14
CA ALA A 98 -2.21 5.18 -17.61
C ALA A 98 -2.73 3.74 -17.37
N PRO A 99 -2.22 2.74 -18.12
CA PRO A 99 -2.44 1.34 -17.78
C PRO A 99 -2.01 1.02 -16.35
N PHE A 100 -2.78 0.18 -15.66
CA PHE A 100 -2.49 -0.24 -14.29
C PHE A 100 -2.31 -1.75 -14.24
N PHE A 101 -1.12 -2.22 -13.86
CA PHE A 101 -0.71 -3.63 -13.92
C PHE A 101 -1.03 -4.31 -15.26
N GLY A 102 -0.78 -3.61 -16.35
CA GLY A 102 -1.01 -4.13 -17.72
C GLY A 102 -2.47 -4.06 -18.19
N VAL A 103 -3.40 -3.57 -17.36
CA VAL A 103 -4.79 -3.37 -17.73
C VAL A 103 -4.97 -1.97 -18.32
N ALA A 104 -5.44 -1.89 -19.56
CA ALA A 104 -5.71 -0.63 -20.23
C ALA A 104 -6.85 0.16 -19.56
N PRO A 105 -6.83 1.49 -19.65
CA PRO A 105 -7.90 2.33 -19.13
C PRO A 105 -9.27 1.94 -19.72
N SER A 106 -10.25 1.75 -18.84
CA SER A 106 -11.62 1.39 -19.23
C SER A 106 -12.59 2.57 -19.18
N GLY A 107 -12.18 3.69 -18.56
CA GLY A 107 -13.07 4.80 -18.24
C GLY A 107 -14.10 4.50 -17.16
N ARG A 108 -14.00 3.36 -16.49
CA ARG A 108 -14.97 2.88 -15.49
C ARG A 108 -14.51 3.20 -14.06
N PRO A 109 -15.46 3.36 -13.13
CA PRO A 109 -15.16 3.41 -11.72
C PRO A 109 -14.42 2.15 -11.26
N VAL A 110 -13.45 2.34 -10.37
CA VAL A 110 -12.61 1.28 -9.80
C VAL A 110 -12.63 1.40 -8.30
N GLU A 111 -12.72 0.27 -7.61
CA GLU A 111 -12.50 0.18 -6.17
C GLU A 111 -11.51 -0.95 -5.89
N ILE A 112 -10.48 -0.63 -5.11
CA ILE A 112 -9.47 -1.58 -4.66
C ILE A 112 -9.46 -1.55 -3.14
N ASN A 113 -9.67 -2.71 -2.53
CA ASN A 113 -9.56 -2.90 -1.09
C ASN A 113 -8.29 -3.65 -0.77
N GLY A 114 -7.68 -3.32 0.35
CA GLY A 114 -6.47 -3.98 0.79
C GLY A 114 -6.29 -3.95 2.30
N THR A 115 -5.36 -4.78 2.74
CA THR A 115 -4.92 -4.83 4.12
C THR A 115 -3.39 -4.91 4.15
N ALA A 116 -2.78 -4.02 4.91
CA ALA A 116 -1.36 -4.03 5.19
C ALA A 116 -1.13 -4.35 6.67
N ILE A 117 -0.17 -5.20 6.95
CA ILE A 117 0.36 -5.43 8.29
C ILE A 117 1.76 -4.86 8.29
N LEU A 118 2.03 -3.94 9.16
CA LEU A 118 3.28 -3.20 9.24
C LEU A 118 3.93 -3.40 10.60
N ARG A 119 5.20 -3.81 10.62
CA ARG A 119 6.00 -3.81 11.85
C ARG A 119 6.70 -2.47 11.99
N MET A 120 6.51 -1.83 13.13
CA MET A 120 7.13 -0.55 13.45
C MET A 120 8.30 -0.73 14.40
N ARG A 121 9.37 0.02 14.17
CA ARG A 121 10.50 0.10 15.09
C ARG A 121 11.15 1.48 14.98
N GLY A 122 11.28 2.17 16.11
CA GLY A 122 11.85 3.51 16.13
C GLY A 122 11.15 4.51 15.21
N GLY A 123 9.82 4.43 15.10
CA GLY A 123 9.02 5.30 14.22
C GLY A 123 9.17 5.01 12.73
N LYS A 124 9.73 3.85 12.36
CA LYS A 124 9.89 3.42 10.96
C LYS A 124 9.21 2.07 10.72
N VAL A 125 8.67 1.89 9.53
CA VAL A 125 8.24 0.57 9.05
C VAL A 125 9.48 -0.25 8.72
N VAL A 126 9.63 -1.41 9.37
CA VAL A 126 10.75 -2.33 9.15
C VAL A 126 10.33 -3.63 8.45
N GLU A 127 9.02 -3.91 8.40
CA GLU A 127 8.50 -5.12 7.77
C GLU A 127 7.05 -4.90 7.31
N HIS A 128 6.67 -5.47 6.17
CA HIS A 128 5.36 -5.27 5.55
C HIS A 128 4.83 -6.57 4.96
N TRP A 129 3.61 -6.92 5.32
CA TRP A 129 2.81 -8.02 4.75
C TRP A 129 1.50 -7.49 4.20
N GLY A 130 0.85 -8.25 3.30
CA GLY A 130 -0.46 -7.95 2.76
C GLY A 130 -0.41 -7.21 1.43
N GLY A 131 -1.44 -6.47 1.14
CA GLY A 131 -1.62 -5.75 -0.12
C GLY A 131 -3.08 -5.70 -0.53
N PRO A 132 -3.39 -5.39 -1.81
CA PRO A 132 -4.75 -5.45 -2.32
C PRO A 132 -5.27 -6.89 -2.32
N HIS A 133 -6.51 -7.08 -1.86
CA HIS A 133 -7.16 -8.39 -1.80
C HIS A 133 -8.52 -8.43 -2.51
N CYS A 134 -9.03 -7.30 -2.96
CA CYS A 134 -10.24 -7.18 -3.75
C CYS A 134 -10.11 -5.99 -4.69
N SER A 135 -10.50 -6.18 -5.96
CA SER A 135 -10.53 -5.11 -6.95
C SER A 135 -11.76 -5.23 -7.80
N GLU A 136 -12.55 -4.17 -7.87
CA GLU A 136 -13.73 -4.05 -8.72
C GLU A 136 -13.48 -3.01 -9.81
N GLY A 137 -13.97 -3.26 -11.00
CA GLY A 137 -13.90 -2.33 -12.12
C GLY A 137 -12.60 -2.34 -12.92
N ILE A 138 -11.55 -3.03 -12.48
CA ILE A 138 -10.27 -3.09 -13.20
C ILE A 138 -10.19 -4.28 -14.15
N GLY A 139 -11.05 -5.30 -14.00
CA GLY A 139 -10.94 -6.52 -14.78
C GLY A 139 -9.65 -7.32 -14.48
N LEU A 140 -9.06 -7.14 -13.32
CA LEU A 140 -8.04 -8.05 -12.79
C LEU A 140 -8.69 -9.40 -12.42
N GLY A 141 -9.65 -9.82 -13.27
CA GLY A 141 -10.34 -11.07 -13.15
C GLY A 141 -9.34 -12.21 -13.23
N GLY A 142 -9.07 -12.81 -12.09
CA GLY A 142 -8.32 -14.04 -11.99
C GLY A 142 -6.89 -13.93 -11.51
N ALA A 143 -6.44 -12.85 -10.89
CA ALA A 143 -5.38 -12.99 -9.91
C ALA A 143 -5.96 -13.78 -8.73
N ARG A 144 -6.17 -15.07 -8.93
CA ARG A 144 -6.35 -16.00 -7.83
C ARG A 144 -5.06 -15.91 -7.04
N PHE A 145 -5.14 -15.36 -5.84
CA PHE A 145 -4.15 -15.68 -4.83
C PHE A 145 -4.39 -17.16 -4.49
N ASP A 146 -3.77 -18.04 -5.25
CA ASP A 146 -3.69 -19.43 -4.83
C ASP A 146 -2.90 -19.38 -3.53
N ALA A 147 -3.61 -19.52 -2.43
CA ALA A 147 -3.02 -19.78 -1.14
C ALA A 147 -2.27 -21.10 -1.27
N ALA A 148 -0.97 -21.03 -1.42
CA ALA A 148 -0.09 -22.15 -1.27
C ALA A 148 0.05 -22.49 0.20
#